data_108fbb19ec17b9a50496c469438ca0b0
#
_entry.id   108fbb19ec17b9a50496c469438ca0b0
#
_cell.length_a   1.000
_cell.length_b   1.000
_cell.length_c   1.000
_cell.angle_alpha   90.00
_cell.angle_beta   90.00
_cell.angle_gamma   90.00
#
_symmetry.space_group_name_H-M   'P 1'
#
loop_
_entity.id
_entity.type
_entity.pdbx_description
1 polymer ?
#
loop_
_entity_poly.entity_id
_entity_poly.type
_entity_poly.pdbx_seq_one_letter_code
_entity_poly.pdbx_strand_id
1 'polypeptide(L)'
;MEDRFAPRLQEMLDSAVCHPEVTAGTLTRLQEFIVPFAESLTEPAQRTHTGEYVQGLFSKLKRKTGEAIAYLHDQDRQGLQKFIGQVPWDHQPLLRTLATQIGEQIGEADGVIVFDPSGFAKKGKMSVGVARQWCGRLGKVDNCQVGVFMGYVTRQDHALVNMRLYLPKEWTGDRKRCAEAGVPTGTRFRTRHELALEMLDEQGALLPHGWVAGDDEMGRPAEFRRELRARNERYLLAVPSNLVIRDLETDPPVYAGRGRPAVVVRPSGRSCRSVDGAPRCQRPRGRDSTCATAPRGRW
;
A
#
# COMPACT_ATOMS: atom_id res chain seq x y z
N MET A 1 18.51 34.77 12.04
CA MET A 1 17.67 33.57 11.75
C MET A 1 18.42 32.54 10.91
N GLU A 2 19.57 32.87 10.38
CA GLU A 2 20.40 32.00 9.49
C GLU A 2 21.25 30.96 10.24
N ASP A 3 21.73 31.29 11.44
CA ASP A 3 22.68 30.41 12.16
C ASP A 3 22.11 29.08 12.71
N ARG A 4 20.78 28.96 12.79
CA ARG A 4 20.12 27.69 13.26
C ARG A 4 20.10 26.60 12.23
N PHE A 5 20.16 26.92 10.95
CA PHE A 5 20.05 25.97 9.85
C PHE A 5 21.40 25.52 9.32
N ALA A 6 22.47 26.28 9.58
CA ALA A 6 23.80 25.96 9.08
C ALA A 6 24.33 24.59 9.57
N PRO A 7 24.24 24.22 10.86
CA PRO A 7 24.69 22.90 11.31
C PRO A 7 23.92 21.75 10.66
N ARG A 8 22.59 21.89 10.53
CA ARG A 8 21.74 20.85 9.92
C ARG A 8 21.95 20.75 8.41
N LEU A 9 22.22 21.87 7.74
CA LEU A 9 22.59 21.87 6.33
C LEU A 9 23.93 21.17 6.13
N GLN A 10 24.91 21.44 6.99
CA GLN A 10 26.22 20.79 6.94
C GLN A 10 26.08 19.28 7.18
N GLU A 11 25.32 18.87 8.18
CA GLU A 11 25.00 17.45 8.47
C GLU A 11 24.33 16.76 7.27
N MET A 12 23.40 17.44 6.60
CA MET A 12 22.77 16.94 5.37
C MET A 12 23.76 16.87 4.20
N LEU A 13 24.65 17.84 4.06
CA LEU A 13 25.68 17.83 3.03
C LEU A 13 26.71 16.72 3.28
N ASP A 14 27.13 16.54 4.52
CA ASP A 14 28.06 15.49 4.92
C ASP A 14 27.45 14.09 4.72
N SER A 15 26.17 13.92 5.00
CA SER A 15 25.44 12.68 4.71
C SER A 15 25.17 12.46 3.23
N ALA A 16 25.19 13.51 2.42
CA ALA A 16 25.04 13.47 0.96
C ALA A 16 26.36 13.21 0.21
N VAL A 17 27.49 13.19 0.90
CA VAL A 17 28.78 12.82 0.31
C VAL A 17 28.78 11.33 -0.01
N CYS A 18 28.50 11.02 -1.26
CA CYS A 18 28.59 9.67 -1.77
C CYS A 18 30.05 9.31 -1.99
N HIS A 19 30.62 8.45 -1.17
CA HIS A 19 31.97 7.94 -1.41
C HIS A 19 32.03 7.28 -2.80
N PRO A 20 33.09 7.50 -3.60
CA PRO A 20 33.23 6.90 -4.92
C PRO A 20 33.05 5.37 -4.92
N GLU A 21 33.42 4.71 -3.84
CA GLU A 21 33.27 3.28 -3.63
C GLU A 21 31.79 2.83 -3.61
N VAL A 22 30.89 3.67 -3.07
CA VAL A 22 29.45 3.38 -3.05
C VAL A 22 28.86 3.42 -4.46
N THR A 23 29.38 4.30 -5.33
CA THR A 23 28.93 4.42 -6.71
C THR A 23 29.67 3.48 -7.66
N ALA A 24 30.86 3.00 -7.28
CA ALA A 24 31.61 2.02 -8.04
C ALA A 24 30.80 0.74 -8.24
N GLY A 25 30.74 0.23 -9.47
CA GLY A 25 30.00 -1.00 -9.80
C GLY A 25 28.47 -0.88 -9.71
N THR A 26 27.88 0.33 -9.60
CA THR A 26 26.41 0.48 -9.51
C THR A 26 25.68 -0.13 -10.69
N LEU A 27 26.21 0.00 -11.91
CA LEU A 27 25.58 -0.60 -13.09
C LEU A 27 25.63 -2.14 -13.04
N THR A 28 26.75 -2.71 -12.58
CA THR A 28 26.89 -4.16 -12.42
C THR A 28 25.87 -4.68 -11.40
N ARG A 29 25.81 -4.05 -10.22
CA ARG A 29 24.82 -4.40 -9.17
C ARG A 29 23.38 -4.25 -9.67
N LEU A 30 23.10 -3.21 -10.46
CA LEU A 30 21.77 -3.02 -11.06
C LEU A 30 21.45 -4.14 -12.06
N GLN A 31 22.41 -4.54 -12.88
CA GLN A 31 22.23 -5.67 -13.80
C GLN A 31 21.98 -6.98 -13.07
N GLU A 32 22.78 -7.28 -12.04
CA GLU A 32 22.58 -8.45 -11.18
C GLU A 32 21.21 -8.43 -10.49
N PHE A 33 20.79 -7.28 -9.97
CA PHE A 33 19.47 -7.10 -9.36
C PHE A 33 18.31 -7.36 -10.34
N ILE A 34 18.45 -6.98 -11.62
CA ILE A 34 17.40 -7.12 -12.63
C ILE A 34 17.25 -8.58 -13.09
N VAL A 35 18.32 -9.37 -13.06
CA VAL A 35 18.33 -10.74 -13.61
C VAL A 35 17.16 -11.60 -13.12
N PRO A 36 16.88 -11.76 -11.82
CA PRO A 36 15.78 -12.60 -11.35
C PRO A 36 14.40 -12.14 -11.85
N PHE A 37 14.22 -10.84 -12.03
CA PHE A 37 12.97 -10.28 -12.57
C PHE A 37 12.85 -10.57 -14.06
N ALA A 38 13.90 -10.36 -14.82
CA ALA A 38 13.91 -10.65 -16.24
C ALA A 38 13.69 -12.15 -16.52
N GLU A 39 14.32 -13.03 -15.76
CA GLU A 39 14.17 -14.49 -15.88
C GLU A 39 12.76 -14.98 -15.53
N SER A 40 12.03 -14.26 -14.69
CA SER A 40 10.64 -14.58 -14.37
C SER A 40 9.66 -14.34 -15.54
N LEU A 41 10.09 -13.63 -16.58
CA LEU A 41 9.30 -13.37 -17.78
C LEU A 41 9.50 -14.47 -18.84
N THR A 42 8.45 -14.81 -19.56
CA THR A 42 8.47 -15.92 -20.51
C THR A 42 9.16 -15.57 -21.83
N GLU A 43 8.92 -14.36 -22.35
CA GLU A 43 9.36 -13.97 -23.68
C GLU A 43 10.74 -13.30 -23.66
N PRO A 44 11.68 -13.71 -24.57
CA PRO A 44 13.02 -13.11 -24.62
C PRO A 44 13.00 -11.58 -24.81
N ALA A 45 12.11 -11.06 -25.65
CA ALA A 45 11.96 -9.62 -25.86
C ALA A 45 11.56 -8.88 -24.57
N GLN A 46 10.69 -9.47 -23.74
CA GLN A 46 10.30 -8.90 -22.45
C GLN A 46 11.50 -8.84 -21.49
N ARG A 47 12.33 -9.86 -21.46
CA ARG A 47 13.56 -9.92 -20.66
C ARG A 47 14.51 -8.79 -21.02
N THR A 48 14.76 -8.61 -22.32
CA THR A 48 15.61 -7.51 -22.81
C THR A 48 15.03 -6.15 -22.44
N HIS A 49 13.76 -5.92 -22.74
CA HIS A 49 13.09 -4.64 -22.46
C HIS A 49 12.99 -4.32 -20.97
N THR A 50 12.92 -5.33 -20.10
CA THR A 50 12.98 -5.12 -18.64
C THR A 50 14.30 -4.48 -18.24
N GLY A 51 15.42 -5.03 -18.71
CA GLY A 51 16.75 -4.49 -18.44
C GLY A 51 16.91 -3.06 -18.97
N GLU A 52 16.58 -2.84 -20.24
CA GLU A 52 16.64 -1.53 -20.89
C GLU A 52 15.79 -0.48 -20.17
N TYR A 53 14.56 -0.84 -19.80
CA TYR A 53 13.64 0.06 -19.12
C TYR A 53 14.14 0.49 -17.75
N VAL A 54 14.58 -0.47 -16.93
CA VAL A 54 15.10 -0.17 -15.58
C VAL A 54 16.38 0.65 -15.67
N GLN A 55 17.33 0.29 -16.54
CA GLN A 55 18.54 1.10 -16.75
C GLN A 55 18.21 2.52 -17.24
N GLY A 56 17.22 2.65 -18.13
CA GLY A 56 16.72 3.94 -18.59
C GLY A 56 16.13 4.80 -17.47
N LEU A 57 15.44 4.19 -16.50
CA LEU A 57 14.94 4.90 -15.31
C LEU A 57 16.08 5.46 -14.44
N PHE A 58 17.24 4.80 -14.39
CA PHE A 58 18.42 5.26 -13.66
C PHE A 58 19.33 6.19 -14.50
N SER A 59 19.02 6.39 -15.77
CA SER A 59 19.82 7.24 -16.66
C SER A 59 19.66 8.73 -16.37
N LYS A 60 20.51 9.56 -16.99
CA LYS A 60 20.44 11.03 -16.92
C LYS A 60 19.37 11.65 -17.83
N LEU A 61 18.49 10.87 -18.45
CA LEU A 61 17.42 11.38 -19.28
C LEU A 61 16.50 12.31 -18.49
N LYS A 62 16.25 13.51 -19.01
CA LYS A 62 15.34 14.49 -18.39
C LYS A 62 13.87 14.00 -18.40
N ARG A 63 13.48 13.31 -19.47
CA ARG A 63 12.17 12.69 -19.61
C ARG A 63 12.35 11.18 -19.83
N LYS A 64 11.93 10.38 -18.87
CA LYS A 64 12.06 8.91 -18.88
C LYS A 64 10.81 8.30 -19.52
N THR A 65 10.57 8.62 -20.79
CA THR A 65 9.51 8.02 -21.60
C THR A 65 10.02 6.73 -22.25
N GLY A 66 9.13 5.78 -22.58
CA GLY A 66 9.52 4.57 -23.29
C GLY A 66 10.26 4.85 -24.59
N GLU A 67 9.91 5.93 -25.32
CA GLU A 67 10.61 6.38 -26.52
C GLU A 67 12.04 6.85 -26.24
N ALA A 68 12.22 7.74 -25.24
CA ALA A 68 13.55 8.25 -24.91
C ALA A 68 14.48 7.14 -24.37
N ILE A 69 13.92 6.19 -23.62
CA ILE A 69 14.66 5.02 -23.14
C ILE A 69 15.03 4.09 -24.28
N ALA A 70 14.13 3.83 -25.22
CA ALA A 70 14.45 3.00 -26.39
C ALA A 70 15.62 3.58 -27.19
N TYR A 71 15.60 4.87 -27.46
CA TYR A 71 16.68 5.56 -28.16
C TYR A 71 18.02 5.58 -27.39
N LEU A 72 17.97 5.55 -26.06
CA LEU A 72 19.19 5.41 -25.24
C LEU A 72 19.90 4.08 -25.49
N HIS A 73 19.16 3.05 -25.89
CA HIS A 73 19.64 1.70 -26.16
C HIS A 73 19.70 1.38 -27.66
N ASP A 74 19.66 2.38 -28.55
CA ASP A 74 19.65 2.22 -30.01
C ASP A 74 18.52 1.29 -30.51
N GLN A 75 17.40 1.25 -29.79
CA GLN A 75 16.23 0.44 -30.10
C GLN A 75 15.11 1.27 -30.73
N ASP A 76 14.29 0.60 -31.55
CA ASP A 76 13.03 1.22 -31.98
C ASP A 76 12.06 1.36 -30.79
N ARG A 77 11.44 2.54 -30.71
CA ARG A 77 10.46 2.89 -29.65
C ARG A 77 9.31 1.91 -29.56
N GLN A 78 8.89 1.29 -30.68
CA GLN A 78 7.69 0.46 -30.72
C GLN A 78 7.77 -0.77 -29.82
N GLY A 79 8.93 -1.43 -29.76
CA GLY A 79 9.13 -2.61 -28.92
C GLY A 79 8.91 -2.30 -27.45
N LEU A 80 9.63 -1.31 -26.94
CA LEU A 80 9.54 -0.92 -25.53
C LEU A 80 8.18 -0.32 -25.17
N GLN A 81 7.57 0.50 -26.05
CA GLN A 81 6.24 1.05 -25.83
C GLN A 81 5.15 -0.04 -25.79
N LYS A 82 5.24 -1.04 -26.66
CA LYS A 82 4.33 -2.19 -26.63
C LYS A 82 4.48 -2.98 -25.33
N PHE A 83 5.71 -3.26 -24.92
CA PHE A 83 6.00 -3.97 -23.67
C PHE A 83 5.41 -3.25 -22.45
N ILE A 84 5.61 -1.92 -22.34
CA ILE A 84 5.15 -1.16 -21.16
C ILE A 84 3.64 -0.97 -21.14
N GLY A 85 2.97 -0.79 -22.29
CA GLY A 85 1.62 -0.26 -22.27
C GLY A 85 0.59 -0.87 -23.21
N GLN A 86 0.95 -1.80 -24.09
CA GLN A 86 0.02 -2.29 -25.12
C GLN A 86 -0.16 -3.80 -25.15
N VAL A 87 0.88 -4.57 -24.89
CA VAL A 87 0.82 -6.03 -24.89
C VAL A 87 0.51 -6.52 -23.48
N PRO A 88 -0.56 -7.31 -23.30
CA PRO A 88 -0.81 -7.95 -22.01
C PRO A 88 0.28 -8.97 -21.71
N TRP A 89 0.83 -8.93 -20.52
CA TRP A 89 1.77 -9.90 -19.98
C TRP A 89 1.53 -10.09 -18.49
N ASP A 90 1.87 -11.27 -17.99
CA ASP A 90 1.70 -11.58 -16.57
C ASP A 90 2.81 -10.93 -15.73
N HIS A 91 2.42 -10.02 -14.87
CA HIS A 91 3.32 -9.32 -13.95
C HIS A 91 3.42 -10.00 -12.56
N GLN A 92 2.60 -11.00 -12.29
CA GLN A 92 2.60 -11.70 -10.99
C GLN A 92 3.96 -12.34 -10.65
N PRO A 93 4.68 -12.95 -11.59
CA PRO A 93 6.02 -13.48 -11.32
C PRO A 93 6.99 -12.41 -10.81
N LEU A 94 6.95 -11.18 -11.38
CA LEU A 94 7.82 -10.09 -10.91
C LEU A 94 7.49 -9.66 -9.48
N LEU A 95 6.20 -9.56 -9.15
CA LEU A 95 5.76 -9.20 -7.79
C LEU A 95 6.16 -10.27 -6.77
N ARG A 96 6.09 -11.55 -7.15
CA ARG A 96 6.55 -12.66 -6.32
C ARG A 96 8.06 -12.58 -6.11
N THR A 97 8.85 -12.38 -7.18
CA THR A 97 10.30 -12.20 -7.11
C THR A 97 10.67 -11.05 -6.18
N LEU A 98 9.98 -9.91 -6.32
CA LEU A 98 10.19 -8.74 -5.47
C LEU A 98 9.91 -9.07 -3.99
N ALA A 99 8.76 -9.66 -3.69
CA ALA A 99 8.40 -10.01 -2.32
C ALA A 99 9.40 -11.02 -1.71
N THR A 100 9.86 -12.01 -2.48
CA THR A 100 10.87 -12.97 -2.05
C THR A 100 12.18 -12.26 -1.71
N GLN A 101 12.70 -11.41 -2.61
CA GLN A 101 13.93 -10.67 -2.35
C GLN A 101 13.83 -9.74 -1.14
N ILE A 102 12.70 -9.05 -0.98
CA ILE A 102 12.47 -8.20 0.19
C ILE A 102 12.49 -9.04 1.47
N GLY A 103 11.80 -10.18 1.49
CA GLY A 103 11.79 -11.08 2.64
C GLY A 103 13.15 -11.65 2.99
N GLU A 104 13.99 -11.95 1.98
CA GLU A 104 15.34 -12.48 2.17
C GLU A 104 16.35 -11.40 2.60
N GLN A 105 16.25 -10.19 2.07
CA GLN A 105 17.26 -9.14 2.26
C GLN A 105 17.00 -8.27 3.50
N ILE A 106 15.74 -7.92 3.74
CA ILE A 106 15.37 -7.03 4.85
C ILE A 106 14.30 -7.63 5.78
N GLY A 107 13.98 -8.91 5.61
CA GLY A 107 12.93 -9.56 6.42
C GLY A 107 13.28 -9.65 7.89
N GLU A 108 12.39 -9.22 8.77
CA GLU A 108 12.48 -9.34 10.23
C GLU A 108 11.22 -10.02 10.79
N ALA A 109 11.37 -10.87 11.81
CA ALA A 109 10.25 -11.59 12.41
C ALA A 109 9.19 -10.67 13.04
N ASP A 110 9.56 -9.45 13.41
CA ASP A 110 8.69 -8.38 13.90
C ASP A 110 8.43 -7.28 12.83
N GLY A 111 8.77 -7.55 11.58
CA GLY A 111 8.45 -6.69 10.45
C GLY A 111 6.97 -6.37 10.34
N VAL A 112 6.62 -5.32 9.62
CA VAL A 112 5.26 -4.80 9.50
C VAL A 112 4.85 -4.73 8.05
N ILE A 113 3.76 -5.39 7.69
CA ILE A 113 3.09 -5.17 6.40
C ILE A 113 2.15 -3.98 6.56
N VAL A 114 2.26 -2.97 5.69
CA VAL A 114 1.47 -1.73 5.76
C VAL A 114 0.59 -1.61 4.54
N PHE A 115 -0.69 -1.33 4.74
CA PHE A 115 -1.62 -1.00 3.66
C PHE A 115 -2.02 0.46 3.69
N ASP A 116 -1.87 1.14 2.55
CA ASP A 116 -2.23 2.56 2.37
C ASP A 116 -2.89 2.81 1.01
N PRO A 117 -4.18 3.17 0.97
CA PRO A 117 -4.84 3.62 -0.25
C PRO A 117 -4.45 5.05 -0.59
N SER A 118 -3.75 5.25 -1.71
CA SER A 118 -3.31 6.57 -2.15
C SER A 118 -4.00 7.04 -3.42
N GLY A 119 -4.45 8.31 -3.42
CA GLY A 119 -5.18 8.95 -4.52
C GLY A 119 -4.28 9.77 -5.45
N PHE A 120 -4.44 9.56 -6.77
CA PHE A 120 -3.73 10.29 -7.83
C PHE A 120 -4.71 11.15 -8.60
N ALA A 121 -4.63 12.47 -8.45
CA ALA A 121 -5.49 13.41 -9.17
C ALA A 121 -5.35 13.28 -10.68
N LYS A 122 -6.48 13.27 -11.40
CA LYS A 122 -6.55 13.15 -12.85
C LYS A 122 -7.46 14.24 -13.41
N LYS A 123 -7.11 14.76 -14.59
CA LYS A 123 -7.95 15.78 -15.29
C LYS A 123 -8.99 15.16 -16.20
N GLY A 124 -8.73 13.98 -16.76
CA GLY A 124 -9.60 13.31 -17.71
C GLY A 124 -10.51 12.26 -17.08
N LYS A 125 -11.39 11.68 -17.89
CA LYS A 125 -12.34 10.62 -17.49
C LYS A 125 -11.97 9.23 -18.03
N MET A 126 -10.94 9.14 -18.89
CA MET A 126 -10.63 7.92 -19.64
C MET A 126 -9.63 6.99 -18.92
N SER A 127 -8.84 7.49 -17.96
CA SER A 127 -7.93 6.62 -17.21
C SER A 127 -8.69 5.61 -16.38
N VAL A 128 -8.29 4.34 -16.44
CA VAL A 128 -8.95 3.23 -15.74
C VAL A 128 -9.05 3.52 -14.24
N GLY A 129 -10.24 3.31 -13.66
CA GLY A 129 -10.48 3.55 -12.22
C GLY A 129 -10.69 5.02 -11.83
N VAL A 130 -10.63 5.97 -12.78
CA VAL A 130 -10.86 7.38 -12.48
C VAL A 130 -12.34 7.63 -12.14
N ALA A 131 -12.57 8.28 -11.02
CA ALA A 131 -13.90 8.69 -10.56
C ALA A 131 -13.80 9.88 -9.60
N ARG A 132 -14.94 10.52 -9.29
CA ARG A 132 -15.03 11.45 -8.17
C ARG A 132 -15.07 10.68 -6.87
N GLN A 133 -13.94 10.63 -6.18
CA GLN A 133 -13.76 9.90 -4.93
C GLN A 133 -12.82 10.65 -3.99
N TRP A 134 -12.74 10.24 -2.75
CA TRP A 134 -11.82 10.85 -1.79
C TRP A 134 -10.39 10.71 -2.27
N CYS A 135 -9.68 11.83 -2.36
CA CYS A 135 -8.27 11.91 -2.69
C CYS A 135 -7.51 12.41 -1.47
N GLY A 136 -6.92 11.52 -0.70
CA GLY A 136 -6.20 11.84 0.55
C GLY A 136 -5.12 12.89 0.35
N ARG A 137 -4.37 12.81 -0.76
CA ARG A 137 -3.35 13.81 -1.12
C ARG A 137 -3.89 15.24 -1.26
N LEU A 138 -5.16 15.40 -1.66
CA LEU A 138 -5.80 16.71 -1.82
C LEU A 138 -6.70 17.07 -0.64
N GLY A 139 -6.95 16.15 0.29
CA GLY A 139 -7.85 16.34 1.42
C GLY A 139 -9.31 16.60 1.03
N LYS A 140 -9.74 16.18 -0.16
CA LYS A 140 -11.10 16.43 -0.68
C LYS A 140 -11.55 15.35 -1.66
N VAL A 141 -12.85 15.32 -1.96
CA VAL A 141 -13.40 14.55 -3.06
C VAL A 141 -13.05 15.24 -4.38
N ASP A 142 -12.29 14.56 -5.22
CA ASP A 142 -11.86 15.06 -6.52
C ASP A 142 -11.84 13.94 -7.56
N ASN A 143 -11.58 14.29 -8.82
CA ASN A 143 -11.41 13.34 -9.90
C ASN A 143 -10.04 12.69 -9.79
N CYS A 144 -9.99 11.44 -9.34
CA CYS A 144 -8.74 10.74 -9.08
C CYS A 144 -8.82 9.24 -9.36
N GLN A 145 -7.67 8.61 -9.53
CA GLN A 145 -7.48 7.16 -9.41
C GLN A 145 -7.00 6.85 -8.01
N VAL A 146 -7.33 5.69 -7.48
CA VAL A 146 -6.82 5.22 -6.19
C VAL A 146 -6.10 3.89 -6.37
N GLY A 147 -4.86 3.84 -5.92
CA GLY A 147 -4.10 2.61 -5.75
C GLY A 147 -4.11 2.19 -4.29
N VAL A 148 -4.32 0.91 -4.02
CA VAL A 148 -4.07 0.31 -2.70
C VAL A 148 -2.67 -0.25 -2.72
N PHE A 149 -1.81 0.29 -1.88
CA PHE A 149 -0.40 -0.09 -1.81
C PHE A 149 -0.16 -1.03 -0.63
N MET A 150 0.72 -1.99 -0.84
CA MET A 150 1.28 -2.87 0.18
C MET A 150 2.75 -2.54 0.33
N GLY A 151 3.13 -2.04 1.49
CA GLY A 151 4.51 -1.79 1.89
C GLY A 151 4.97 -2.81 2.92
N TYR A 152 6.27 -2.98 3.05
CA TYR A 152 6.92 -3.73 4.09
C TYR A 152 7.92 -2.84 4.81
N VAL A 153 7.89 -2.86 6.13
CA VAL A 153 8.68 -1.95 6.99
C VAL A 153 9.35 -2.77 8.08
N THR A 154 10.63 -2.56 8.25
CA THR A 154 11.46 -3.08 9.34
C THR A 154 11.98 -1.93 10.20
N ARG A 155 12.86 -2.20 11.16
CA ARG A 155 13.45 -1.17 12.00
C ARG A 155 14.38 -0.24 11.27
N GLN A 156 15.02 -0.70 10.21
CA GLN A 156 16.04 0.04 9.47
C GLN A 156 15.62 0.38 8.05
N ASP A 157 14.83 -0.49 7.43
CA ASP A 157 14.51 -0.40 6.01
C ASP A 157 13.00 -0.47 5.73
N HIS A 158 12.64 -0.08 4.54
CA HIS A 158 11.29 -0.21 4.04
C HIS A 158 11.27 -0.41 2.53
N ALA A 159 10.25 -1.10 2.02
CA ALA A 159 10.07 -1.33 0.61
C ALA A 159 8.59 -1.32 0.21
N LEU A 160 8.31 -0.89 -1.03
CA LEU A 160 7.02 -1.07 -1.65
C LEU A 160 6.99 -2.46 -2.28
N VAL A 161 6.02 -3.29 -1.91
CA VAL A 161 5.91 -4.69 -2.33
C VAL A 161 4.94 -4.85 -3.49
N ASN A 162 3.76 -4.27 -3.38
CA ASN A 162 2.69 -4.49 -4.34
C ASN A 162 1.76 -3.27 -4.41
N MET A 163 0.97 -3.21 -5.49
CA MET A 163 -0.09 -2.23 -5.67
C MET A 163 -1.23 -2.82 -6.48
N ARG A 164 -2.46 -2.51 -6.08
CA ARG A 164 -3.68 -2.82 -6.84
C ARG A 164 -4.44 -1.55 -7.16
N LEU A 165 -4.85 -1.42 -8.42
CA LEU A 165 -5.71 -0.31 -8.82
C LEU A 165 -7.14 -0.57 -8.35
N TYR A 166 -7.69 0.35 -7.56
CA TYR A 166 -9.08 0.30 -7.16
C TYR A 166 -10.01 0.69 -8.30
N LEU A 167 -10.94 -0.18 -8.64
CA LEU A 167 -11.99 0.08 -9.64
C LEU A 167 -13.32 0.34 -8.93
N PRO A 168 -13.80 1.59 -8.92
CA PRO A 168 -15.13 1.91 -8.38
C PRO A 168 -16.26 1.14 -9.07
N LYS A 169 -17.39 0.96 -8.39
CA LYS A 169 -18.58 0.26 -8.93
C LYS A 169 -19.05 0.81 -10.26
N GLU A 170 -18.90 2.13 -10.46
CA GLU A 170 -19.21 2.81 -11.74
C GLU A 170 -18.40 2.27 -12.92
N TRP A 171 -17.17 1.82 -12.66
CA TRP A 171 -16.34 1.17 -13.66
C TRP A 171 -16.75 -0.27 -13.89
N THR A 172 -16.81 -1.07 -12.84
CA THR A 172 -17.11 -2.50 -12.97
C THR A 172 -18.54 -2.79 -13.42
N GLY A 173 -19.45 -1.82 -13.29
CA GLY A 173 -20.80 -1.86 -13.82
C GLY A 173 -20.90 -1.49 -15.31
N ASP A 174 -19.92 -0.76 -15.87
CA ASP A 174 -19.88 -0.33 -17.26
C ASP A 174 -18.92 -1.20 -18.08
N ARG A 175 -19.43 -2.30 -18.58
CA ARG A 175 -18.65 -3.27 -19.37
C ARG A 175 -18.08 -2.68 -20.66
N LYS A 176 -18.80 -1.75 -21.29
CA LYS A 176 -18.35 -1.10 -22.52
C LYS A 176 -17.14 -0.22 -22.25
N ARG A 177 -17.23 0.63 -21.23
CA ARG A 177 -16.12 1.47 -20.78
C ARG A 177 -14.90 0.65 -20.36
N CYS A 178 -15.11 -0.46 -19.64
CA CYS A 178 -14.04 -1.38 -19.27
C CYS A 178 -13.35 -1.97 -20.50
N ALA A 179 -14.09 -2.43 -21.49
CA ALA A 179 -13.53 -3.00 -22.72
C ALA A 179 -12.74 -1.96 -23.53
N GLU A 180 -13.27 -0.74 -23.70
CA GLU A 180 -12.61 0.37 -24.38
C GLU A 180 -11.30 0.79 -23.68
N ALA A 181 -11.23 0.64 -22.36
CA ALA A 181 -10.06 0.96 -21.55
C ALA A 181 -9.10 -0.22 -21.33
N GLY A 182 -9.35 -1.37 -21.96
CA GLY A 182 -8.48 -2.57 -21.83
C GLY A 182 -8.55 -3.27 -20.47
N VAL A 183 -9.61 -3.05 -19.68
CA VAL A 183 -9.81 -3.77 -18.42
C VAL A 183 -10.12 -5.24 -18.72
N PRO A 184 -9.41 -6.21 -18.11
CA PRO A 184 -9.60 -7.62 -18.38
C PRO A 184 -11.05 -8.09 -18.21
N THR A 185 -11.51 -8.94 -19.11
CA THR A 185 -12.86 -9.54 -19.04
C THR A 185 -12.99 -10.34 -17.74
N GLY A 186 -14.11 -10.15 -17.03
CA GLY A 186 -14.34 -10.84 -15.76
C GLY A 186 -13.86 -10.09 -14.53
N THR A 187 -13.22 -8.93 -14.70
CA THR A 187 -12.88 -8.06 -13.56
C THR A 187 -14.17 -7.71 -12.79
N ARG A 188 -14.15 -8.02 -11.47
CA ARG A 188 -15.25 -7.79 -10.56
C ARG A 188 -14.93 -6.63 -9.62
N PHE A 189 -15.98 -6.03 -9.08
CA PHE A 189 -15.81 -5.04 -8.01
C PHE A 189 -15.12 -5.70 -6.81
N ARG A 190 -14.12 -4.99 -6.28
CA ARG A 190 -13.44 -5.29 -5.02
C ARG A 190 -13.37 -4.00 -4.21
N THR A 191 -13.62 -4.11 -2.93
CA THR A 191 -13.32 -3.01 -2.00
C THR A 191 -11.81 -2.86 -1.85
N ARG A 192 -11.35 -1.72 -1.36
CA ARG A 192 -9.92 -1.49 -1.08
C ARG A 192 -9.38 -2.49 -0.06
N HIS A 193 -10.23 -2.90 0.89
CA HIS A 193 -9.90 -3.90 1.91
C HIS A 193 -9.75 -5.30 1.33
N GLU A 194 -10.64 -5.70 0.41
CA GLU A 194 -10.51 -6.98 -0.30
C GLU A 194 -9.24 -7.00 -1.15
N LEU A 195 -8.88 -5.89 -1.82
CA LEU A 195 -7.63 -5.80 -2.57
C LEU A 195 -6.40 -5.93 -1.66
N ALA A 196 -6.43 -5.35 -0.46
CA ALA A 196 -5.37 -5.49 0.53
C ALA A 196 -5.23 -6.93 1.02
N LEU A 197 -6.35 -7.61 1.30
CA LEU A 197 -6.36 -9.02 1.71
C LEU A 197 -5.87 -9.95 0.60
N GLU A 198 -6.26 -9.71 -0.65
CA GLU A 198 -5.76 -10.46 -1.80
C GLU A 198 -4.23 -10.35 -1.92
N MET A 199 -3.66 -9.14 -1.75
CA MET A 199 -2.20 -8.95 -1.75
C MET A 199 -1.52 -9.65 -0.56
N LEU A 200 -2.14 -9.63 0.61
CA LEU A 200 -1.65 -10.35 1.79
C LEU A 200 -1.66 -11.86 1.58
N ASP A 201 -2.74 -12.40 1.04
CA ASP A 201 -2.87 -13.84 0.75
C ASP A 201 -1.86 -14.31 -0.31
N GLU A 202 -1.55 -13.46 -1.30
CA GLU A 202 -0.59 -13.77 -2.37
C GLU A 202 0.88 -13.72 -1.91
N GLN A 203 1.23 -12.78 -1.05
CA GLN A 203 2.63 -12.43 -0.78
C GLN A 203 3.02 -12.37 0.70
N GLY A 204 2.06 -12.35 1.62
CA GLY A 204 2.34 -12.23 3.05
C GLY A 204 3.27 -13.33 3.58
N ALA A 205 3.11 -14.56 3.09
CA ALA A 205 3.95 -15.69 3.48
C ALA A 205 5.43 -15.57 3.03
N LEU A 206 5.72 -14.69 2.05
CA LEU A 206 7.08 -14.42 1.57
C LEU A 206 7.79 -13.35 2.41
N LEU A 207 7.06 -12.65 3.25
CA LEU A 207 7.54 -11.53 4.04
C LEU A 207 7.47 -11.91 5.53
N PRO A 208 8.60 -12.22 6.20
CA PRO A 208 8.61 -12.41 7.64
C PRO A 208 8.03 -11.18 8.33
N HIS A 209 6.92 -11.33 9.08
CA HIS A 209 6.28 -10.19 9.73
C HIS A 209 5.57 -10.57 11.01
N GLY A 210 5.49 -9.63 11.91
CA GLY A 210 4.76 -9.78 13.16
C GLY A 210 3.45 -9.01 13.21
N TRP A 211 3.25 -8.06 12.29
CA TRP A 211 2.13 -7.14 12.33
C TRP A 211 1.66 -6.72 10.94
N VAL A 212 0.36 -6.47 10.85
CA VAL A 212 -0.27 -5.76 9.73
C VAL A 212 -0.72 -4.39 10.24
N ALA A 213 -0.39 -3.32 9.53
CA ALA A 213 -0.75 -1.96 9.89
C ALA A 213 -1.52 -1.25 8.75
N GLY A 214 -2.25 -0.22 9.12
CA GLY A 214 -2.98 0.63 8.18
C GLY A 214 -3.57 1.85 8.86
N ASP A 215 -3.97 2.83 8.05
CA ASP A 215 -4.58 4.08 8.48
C ASP A 215 -6.05 3.91 8.94
N ASP A 216 -6.75 5.01 9.16
CA ASP A 216 -8.14 5.01 9.61
C ASP A 216 -9.13 4.55 8.51
N GLU A 217 -8.76 4.65 7.24
CA GLU A 217 -9.54 4.07 6.14
C GLU A 217 -9.51 2.53 6.23
N MET A 218 -8.34 1.95 6.50
CA MET A 218 -8.17 0.51 6.66
C MET A 218 -8.78 0.00 7.97
N GLY A 219 -8.66 0.77 9.04
CA GLY A 219 -9.17 0.36 10.36
C GLY A 219 -10.66 0.51 10.57
N ARG A 220 -11.35 1.30 9.78
CA ARG A 220 -12.80 1.59 9.93
C ARG A 220 -13.70 0.36 9.76
N PRO A 221 -13.59 -0.49 8.73
CA PRO A 221 -14.48 -1.62 8.53
C PRO A 221 -14.19 -2.76 9.51
N ALA A 222 -15.22 -3.18 10.23
CA ALA A 222 -15.12 -4.33 11.12
C ALA A 222 -14.80 -5.63 10.36
N GLU A 223 -15.24 -5.73 9.09
CA GLU A 223 -14.98 -6.87 8.23
C GLU A 223 -13.49 -7.09 8.03
N PHE A 224 -12.75 -6.06 7.65
CA PHE A 224 -11.31 -6.15 7.45
C PHE A 224 -10.59 -6.68 8.69
N ARG A 225 -10.95 -6.18 9.88
CA ARG A 225 -10.39 -6.66 11.15
C ARG A 225 -10.74 -8.13 11.45
N ARG A 226 -11.96 -8.58 11.05
CA ARG A 226 -12.35 -10.00 11.18
C ARG A 226 -11.55 -10.88 10.25
N GLU A 227 -11.37 -10.44 9.01
CA GLU A 227 -10.61 -11.16 7.99
C GLU A 227 -9.12 -11.29 8.37
N LEU A 228 -8.51 -10.25 8.96
CA LEU A 228 -7.15 -10.34 9.49
C LEU A 228 -7.06 -11.36 10.63
N ARG A 229 -8.03 -11.35 11.56
CA ARG A 229 -8.07 -12.37 12.64
C ARG A 229 -8.26 -13.79 12.11
N ALA A 230 -9.10 -13.97 11.10
CA ALA A 230 -9.32 -15.28 10.47
C ALA A 230 -8.02 -15.84 9.86
N ARG A 231 -7.11 -14.97 9.44
CA ARG A 231 -5.77 -15.31 8.95
C ARG A 231 -4.72 -15.43 10.05
N ASN A 232 -5.11 -15.29 11.32
CA ASN A 232 -4.22 -15.22 12.49
C ASN A 232 -3.24 -14.04 12.45
N GLU A 233 -3.56 -12.98 11.71
CA GLU A 233 -2.74 -11.78 11.65
C GLU A 233 -2.94 -10.92 12.90
N ARG A 234 -1.82 -10.50 13.50
CA ARG A 234 -1.83 -9.41 14.48
C ARG A 234 -1.85 -8.09 13.73
N TYR A 235 -2.68 -7.18 14.16
CA TYR A 235 -2.81 -5.92 13.45
C TYR A 235 -2.83 -4.70 14.38
N LEU A 236 -2.31 -3.59 13.87
CA LEU A 236 -2.39 -2.26 14.45
C LEU A 236 -2.99 -1.32 13.40
N LEU A 237 -4.28 -1.03 13.52
CA LEU A 237 -5.00 -0.19 12.57
C LEU A 237 -5.47 1.08 13.27
N ALA A 238 -5.22 2.24 12.65
CA ALA A 238 -5.81 3.48 13.10
C ALA A 238 -7.33 3.42 12.92
N VAL A 239 -8.06 4.09 13.80
CA VAL A 239 -9.51 4.21 13.72
C VAL A 239 -9.91 5.67 13.83
N PRO A 240 -10.98 6.10 13.13
CA PRO A 240 -11.44 7.47 13.23
C PRO A 240 -11.90 7.78 14.66
N SER A 241 -11.67 9.01 15.09
CA SER A 241 -11.98 9.49 16.45
C SER A 241 -13.46 9.36 16.83
N ASN A 242 -14.35 9.25 15.85
CA ASN A 242 -15.79 9.08 16.07
C ASN A 242 -16.24 7.61 16.10
N LEU A 243 -15.29 6.67 16.06
CA LEU A 243 -15.63 5.25 16.19
C LEU A 243 -16.15 4.97 17.60
N VAL A 244 -17.28 4.30 17.66
CA VAL A 244 -17.89 3.88 18.91
C VAL A 244 -17.31 2.54 19.33
N ILE A 245 -16.69 2.50 20.50
CA ILE A 245 -16.16 1.29 21.12
C ILE A 245 -17.15 0.81 22.17
N ARG A 246 -17.38 -0.49 22.27
CA ARG A 246 -18.18 -1.10 23.33
C ARG A 246 -17.26 -1.75 24.35
N ASP A 247 -17.57 -1.51 25.59
CA ASP A 247 -17.01 -2.28 26.69
C ASP A 247 -17.82 -3.59 26.79
N LEU A 248 -17.16 -4.70 26.51
CA LEU A 248 -17.79 -6.04 26.55
C LEU A 248 -17.87 -6.63 27.95
N GLU A 249 -17.21 -6.00 28.93
CA GLU A 249 -17.20 -6.43 30.34
C GLU A 249 -18.36 -5.82 31.15
N THR A 250 -19.04 -4.79 30.59
CA THR A 250 -20.23 -4.22 31.23
C THR A 250 -21.51 -4.97 30.86
N ASP A 251 -22.35 -5.18 31.88
CA ASP A 251 -23.65 -5.79 31.65
C ASP A 251 -24.52 -5.02 30.66
N PRO A 252 -25.33 -5.69 29.84
CA PRO A 252 -26.25 -5.05 28.93
C PRO A 252 -27.24 -4.17 29.69
N PRO A 253 -27.56 -2.93 29.21
CA PRO A 253 -28.60 -2.12 29.85
C PRO A 253 -29.91 -2.88 29.82
N VAL A 254 -30.60 -2.86 30.93
CA VAL A 254 -31.92 -3.45 31.05
C VAL A 254 -32.87 -2.78 30.06
N TYR A 255 -33.65 -3.58 29.36
CA TYR A 255 -34.65 -3.05 28.42
C TYR A 255 -35.63 -2.14 29.13
N ALA A 256 -35.69 -0.87 28.71
CA ALA A 256 -36.49 0.16 29.35
C ALA A 256 -38.01 0.11 29.01
N GLY A 257 -38.48 -0.95 28.34
CA GLY A 257 -39.87 -1.17 28.00
C GLY A 257 -40.43 -0.28 26.88
N ARG A 258 -39.58 0.53 26.21
CA ARG A 258 -39.98 1.39 25.07
C ARG A 258 -39.26 0.99 23.81
N GLY A 259 -39.98 0.84 22.71
CA GLY A 259 -39.45 0.41 21.40
C GLY A 259 -39.43 -1.11 21.25
N ARG A 260 -38.94 -1.58 20.08
CA ARG A 260 -38.81 -3.02 19.78
C ARG A 260 -37.61 -3.59 20.54
N PRO A 261 -37.76 -4.66 21.34
CA PRO A 261 -36.62 -5.31 21.97
C PRO A 261 -35.65 -5.76 20.89
N ALA A 262 -34.34 -5.66 21.14
CA ALA A 262 -33.33 -6.11 20.21
C ALA A 262 -33.44 -7.63 20.06
N VAL A 263 -33.67 -8.10 18.83
CA VAL A 263 -33.78 -9.54 18.51
C VAL A 263 -32.44 -10.26 18.67
N VAL A 264 -31.35 -9.51 18.60
CA VAL A 264 -29.99 -9.99 18.86
C VAL A 264 -29.56 -9.39 20.19
N VAL A 265 -29.21 -10.24 21.15
CA VAL A 265 -28.51 -9.79 22.38
C VAL A 265 -27.21 -9.15 21.95
N ARG A 266 -27.24 -7.84 21.77
CA ARG A 266 -26.02 -7.07 21.56
C ARG A 266 -25.46 -6.85 22.95
N PRO A 267 -24.27 -7.34 23.27
CA PRO A 267 -23.64 -6.97 24.52
C PRO A 267 -23.60 -5.45 24.56
N SER A 268 -24.26 -4.86 25.50
CA SER A 268 -24.38 -3.41 25.62
C SER A 268 -23.42 -2.93 26.69
N GLY A 269 -22.18 -2.84 26.31
CA GLY A 269 -21.23 -2.04 27.05
C GLY A 269 -21.47 -0.56 26.83
N ARG A 270 -21.01 0.30 27.73
CA ARG A 270 -21.00 1.75 27.53
C ARG A 270 -20.31 2.08 26.22
N SER A 271 -21.02 2.79 25.36
CA SER A 271 -20.49 3.31 24.13
C SER A 271 -19.65 4.55 24.44
N CYS A 272 -18.34 4.46 24.33
CA CYS A 272 -17.44 5.60 24.46
C CYS A 272 -17.00 6.05 23.07
N ARG A 273 -17.00 7.35 22.80
CA ARG A 273 -16.32 7.90 21.63
C ARG A 273 -14.82 7.93 21.92
N SER A 274 -14.00 7.62 20.94
CA SER A 274 -12.54 7.58 21.09
C SER A 274 -11.90 8.95 21.42
N VAL A 275 -12.70 10.03 21.49
CA VAL A 275 -12.25 11.42 21.74
C VAL A 275 -12.45 11.87 23.19
N ASP A 276 -13.38 11.26 23.91
CA ASP A 276 -13.61 11.63 25.33
C ASP A 276 -12.55 10.91 26.14
N GLY A 277 -11.45 11.62 26.39
CA GLY A 277 -10.21 11.15 27.00
C GLY A 277 -10.38 9.82 27.72
N ALA A 278 -9.66 8.81 27.27
CA ALA A 278 -9.84 7.42 27.62
C ALA A 278 -10.37 7.29 29.06
N PRO A 279 -11.56 6.71 29.29
CA PRO A 279 -11.90 6.32 30.64
C PRO A 279 -10.74 5.44 31.08
N ARG A 280 -10.19 5.71 32.27
CA ARG A 280 -9.14 4.89 32.82
C ARG A 280 -9.62 3.45 32.71
N CYS A 281 -9.14 2.73 31.71
CA CYS A 281 -9.22 1.29 31.68
C CYS A 281 -8.47 0.84 32.94
N GLN A 282 -9.21 0.52 33.97
CA GLN A 282 -8.61 -0.15 35.13
C GLN A 282 -8.11 -1.49 34.56
N ARG A 283 -6.80 -1.62 34.48
CA ARG A 283 -6.14 -2.83 34.02
C ARG A 283 -6.70 -4.02 34.80
N PRO A 284 -7.21 -5.06 34.15
CA PRO A 284 -7.31 -6.35 34.79
C PRO A 284 -5.89 -6.77 35.15
N ARG A 285 -5.66 -7.16 36.39
CA ARG A 285 -4.36 -7.72 36.82
C ARG A 285 -4.12 -8.99 36.03
N GLY A 286 -3.15 -8.94 35.10
CA GLY A 286 -2.59 -10.13 34.45
C GLY A 286 -3.13 -10.40 33.05
N ARG A 287 -2.55 -9.76 32.08
CA ARG A 287 -2.03 -10.23 30.77
C ARG A 287 -1.73 -9.02 29.88
N ASP A 288 -0.53 -9.01 29.31
CA ASP A 288 -0.01 -7.90 28.52
C ASP A 288 -0.83 -7.65 27.26
N SER A 289 -1.46 -6.47 27.19
CA SER A 289 -1.87 -5.84 25.95
C SER A 289 -1.69 -4.32 26.12
N THR A 290 -0.59 -3.81 25.57
CA THR A 290 -0.27 -2.39 25.56
C THR A 290 -1.06 -1.69 24.47
N CYS A 291 -2.02 -0.86 24.87
CA CYS A 291 -2.63 0.13 23.98
C CYS A 291 -1.75 1.39 24.01
N ALA A 292 -0.95 1.62 22.97
CA ALA A 292 -0.14 2.83 22.85
C ALA A 292 -0.94 3.92 22.12
N THR A 293 -1.16 5.04 22.80
CA THR A 293 -1.63 6.28 22.19
C THR A 293 -0.44 7.05 21.64
N ALA A 294 -0.37 7.23 20.32
CA ALA A 294 0.64 8.07 19.69
C ALA A 294 0.32 9.56 19.87
N PRO A 295 1.33 10.42 20.12
CA PRO A 295 1.14 11.86 20.24
C PRO A 295 0.85 12.51 18.89
N ARG A 296 -0.01 13.54 18.90
CA ARG A 296 -0.32 14.35 17.71
C ARG A 296 0.94 15.09 17.23
N GLY A 297 1.56 14.62 16.18
CA GLY A 297 2.52 15.38 15.38
C GLY A 297 1.78 16.13 14.27
N ARG A 298 1.97 17.44 14.20
CA ARG A 298 1.58 18.23 13.03
C ARG A 298 2.58 17.89 11.91
N TRP A 299 2.09 17.51 10.79
CA TRP A 299 2.80 17.45 9.51
C TRP A 299 2.35 18.60 8.63
#